data_fe1cf0ff8f56d332ec4526c5fb16e823
#
_entry.id   fe1cf0ff8f56d332ec4526c5fb16e823
#
_cell.length_a   1.000
_cell.length_b   1.000
_cell.length_c   1.000
_cell.angle_alpha   90.00
_cell.angle_beta   90.00
_cell.angle_gamma   90.00
#
_symmetry.space_group_name_H-M   'P 1'
#
loop_
_entity.id
_entity.type
_entity.pdbx_description
1 polymer ?
#
loop_
_entity_poly.entity_id
_entity_poly.type
_entity_poly.pdbx_seq_one_letter_code
_entity_poly.pdbx_strand_id
1 'polypeptide(L)'
;VIGNPPYKKLTGSKQLLDKYKCQSENKNTNNLFSFFIEKALRCGDYVSLIVPKSLISAPEFNVTRKLMEKHNIMNIVDFGEKAFKGVKIETISFLVNTTSMSNRTTVESYITNSTCDYAQNYITDNHFPYWLIYRDKKFDIVASKMRLGVFKAFRDRSITKKITSSNGKIRVLKSRNIAPNNIISINGYDCYIDDVHNFAVGEYLNKQGCILVPNLTYYPRACFLPNNCICDGSVAILETKEVGVVVTDEDLAYYGTEEFYDFYKIARNRGTRSLNI
;
A
#
# COMPACT_ATOMS: atom_id res chain seq x y z
N VAL A 1 -17.03 -1.77 23.88
CA VAL A 1 -15.58 -1.47 24.04
C VAL A 1 -15.26 -0.21 23.28
N ILE A 2 -14.60 0.76 23.93
CA ILE A 2 -14.13 1.99 23.30
C ILE A 2 -12.67 2.24 23.71
N GLY A 3 -11.82 2.74 22.80
CA GLY A 3 -10.45 3.05 23.17
C GLY A 3 -9.49 3.40 22.03
N ASN A 4 -8.25 3.61 22.43
CA ASN A 4 -7.11 3.87 21.56
C ASN A 4 -6.00 2.85 21.92
N PRO A 5 -5.94 1.70 21.24
CA PRO A 5 -4.95 0.66 21.55
C PRO A 5 -3.54 1.14 21.16
N PRO A 6 -2.49 0.57 21.75
CA PRO A 6 -1.12 0.94 21.42
C PRO A 6 -0.74 0.53 19.99
N TYR A 7 -0.13 1.45 19.23
CA TYR A 7 0.31 1.24 17.82
C TYR A 7 1.70 0.60 17.71
N LYS A 8 2.21 0.08 18.81
CA LYS A 8 3.54 -0.50 18.91
C LYS A 8 3.59 -1.90 18.32
N LYS A 9 4.69 -2.23 17.63
CA LYS A 9 5.06 -3.59 17.25
C LYS A 9 5.75 -4.31 18.42
N LEU A 10 5.40 -5.56 18.64
CA LEU A 10 6.09 -6.44 19.57
C LEU A 10 7.37 -6.99 18.93
N THR A 11 8.45 -6.22 18.99
CA THR A 11 9.75 -6.61 18.42
C THR A 11 10.77 -7.05 19.47
N GLY A 12 10.57 -6.67 20.74
CA GLY A 12 11.54 -6.90 21.83
C GLY A 12 11.28 -8.14 22.69
N SER A 13 10.16 -8.85 22.52
CA SER A 13 9.83 -10.03 23.31
C SER A 13 9.13 -11.10 22.46
N LYS A 14 9.92 -12.08 22.02
CA LYS A 14 9.42 -13.23 21.26
C LYS A 14 8.39 -14.02 22.06
N GLN A 15 8.66 -14.29 23.34
CA GLN A 15 7.74 -15.03 24.22
C GLN A 15 6.37 -14.35 24.34
N LEU A 16 6.34 -13.03 24.50
CA LEU A 16 5.09 -12.28 24.59
C LEU A 16 4.33 -12.31 23.27
N LEU A 17 5.03 -12.14 22.14
CA LEU A 17 4.42 -12.23 20.82
C LEU A 17 3.84 -13.62 20.56
N ASP A 18 4.57 -14.68 20.88
CA ASP A 18 4.12 -16.06 20.73
C ASP A 18 2.87 -16.33 21.58
N LYS A 19 2.83 -15.82 22.82
CA LYS A 19 1.63 -15.90 23.69
C LYS A 19 0.41 -15.25 23.02
N TYR A 20 0.54 -14.01 22.47
CA TYR A 20 -0.56 -13.37 21.77
C TYR A 20 -0.98 -14.17 20.53
N LYS A 21 -0.02 -14.60 19.73
CA LYS A 21 -0.29 -15.39 18.51
C LYS A 21 -0.97 -16.72 18.80
N CYS A 22 -0.61 -17.42 19.88
CA CYS A 22 -1.26 -18.67 20.27
C CYS A 22 -2.77 -18.47 20.56
N GLN A 23 -3.14 -17.33 21.13
CA GLN A 23 -4.51 -17.01 21.54
C GLN A 23 -5.32 -16.25 20.48
N SER A 24 -4.77 -15.98 19.30
CA SER A 24 -5.29 -15.10 18.27
C SER A 24 -5.34 -15.76 16.90
N GLU A 25 -6.26 -15.36 16.05
CA GLU A 25 -6.24 -15.66 14.61
C GLU A 25 -5.19 -14.82 13.85
N ASN A 26 -4.79 -13.68 14.41
CA ASN A 26 -3.81 -12.75 13.84
C ASN A 26 -2.37 -13.28 13.90
N LYS A 27 -2.04 -14.29 13.07
CA LYS A 27 -0.68 -14.91 13.03
C LYS A 27 0.34 -14.08 12.24
N ASN A 28 -0.11 -13.24 11.31
CA ASN A 28 0.74 -12.58 10.32
C ASN A 28 1.21 -11.17 10.72
N THR A 29 0.78 -10.68 11.88
CA THR A 29 1.18 -9.37 12.39
C THR A 29 1.88 -9.48 13.73
N ASN A 30 2.69 -8.47 14.05
CA ASN A 30 3.23 -8.23 15.38
C ASN A 30 2.74 -6.89 15.99
N ASN A 31 1.77 -6.23 15.35
CA ASN A 31 1.18 -4.99 15.84
C ASN A 31 0.16 -5.26 16.94
N LEU A 32 0.33 -4.59 18.07
CA LEU A 32 -0.54 -4.77 19.23
C LEU A 32 -2.00 -4.45 18.94
N PHE A 33 -2.29 -3.38 18.22
CA PHE A 33 -3.68 -2.97 17.99
C PHE A 33 -4.52 -4.06 17.29
N SER A 34 -3.92 -4.92 16.45
CA SER A 34 -4.64 -6.04 15.81
C SER A 34 -5.14 -7.06 16.83
N PHE A 35 -4.31 -7.40 17.81
CA PHE A 35 -4.71 -8.29 18.91
C PHE A 35 -5.78 -7.65 19.80
N PHE A 36 -5.69 -6.33 20.02
CA PHE A 36 -6.72 -5.58 20.75
C PHE A 36 -8.06 -5.57 20.01
N ILE A 37 -8.07 -5.35 18.69
CA ILE A 37 -9.28 -5.43 17.87
C ILE A 37 -9.91 -6.82 18.01
N GLU A 38 -9.14 -7.88 17.77
CA GLU A 38 -9.65 -9.25 17.87
C GLU A 38 -10.23 -9.55 19.25
N LYS A 39 -9.54 -9.15 20.32
CA LYS A 39 -10.05 -9.34 21.69
C LYS A 39 -11.32 -8.53 21.91
N ALA A 40 -11.39 -7.28 21.45
CA ALA A 40 -12.56 -6.43 21.61
C ALA A 40 -13.80 -7.00 20.90
N LEU A 41 -13.63 -7.52 19.67
CA LEU A 41 -14.70 -8.16 18.89
C LEU A 41 -15.28 -9.42 19.59
N ARG A 42 -14.46 -10.12 20.40
CA ARG A 42 -14.92 -11.29 21.17
C ARG A 42 -15.63 -10.91 22.47
N CYS A 43 -15.44 -9.72 22.99
CA CYS A 43 -15.86 -9.34 24.33
C CYS A 43 -16.96 -8.27 24.38
N GLY A 44 -17.23 -7.57 23.28
CA GLY A 44 -18.15 -6.41 23.30
C GLY A 44 -19.14 -6.43 22.16
N ASP A 45 -20.38 -6.05 22.45
CA ASP A 45 -21.45 -5.91 21.45
C ASP A 45 -21.18 -4.74 20.51
N TYR A 46 -20.60 -3.66 21.02
CA TYR A 46 -20.14 -2.50 20.26
C TYR A 46 -18.65 -2.27 20.50
N VAL A 47 -17.90 -2.16 19.41
CA VAL A 47 -16.45 -1.92 19.45
C VAL A 47 -16.12 -0.66 18.64
N SER A 48 -15.61 0.36 19.33
CA SER A 48 -15.15 1.60 18.71
C SER A 48 -13.70 1.86 19.10
N LEU A 49 -12.80 1.81 18.12
CA LEU A 49 -11.37 2.02 18.34
C LEU A 49 -10.80 3.00 17.34
N ILE A 50 -9.83 3.81 17.80
CA ILE A 50 -8.97 4.63 16.95
C ILE A 50 -7.69 3.83 16.65
N VAL A 51 -7.34 3.69 15.37
CA VAL A 51 -6.22 2.84 14.93
C VAL A 51 -5.51 3.47 13.72
N PRO A 52 -4.26 3.03 13.41
CA PRO A 52 -3.59 3.46 12.19
C PRO A 52 -4.41 3.10 10.94
N LYS A 53 -4.49 4.02 10.00
CA LYS A 53 -5.18 3.84 8.71
C LYS A 53 -4.63 2.67 7.89
N SER A 54 -3.40 2.25 8.15
CA SER A 54 -2.81 1.04 7.55
C SER A 54 -3.63 -0.23 7.80
N LEU A 55 -4.50 -0.27 8.80
CA LEU A 55 -5.45 -1.36 9.02
C LEU A 55 -6.25 -1.68 7.76
N ILE A 56 -6.71 -0.66 7.04
CA ILE A 56 -7.59 -0.87 5.87
C ILE A 56 -6.84 -1.37 4.63
N SER A 57 -5.52 -1.22 4.54
CA SER A 57 -4.77 -1.50 3.29
C SER A 57 -3.55 -2.41 3.44
N ALA A 58 -2.87 -2.44 4.59
CA ALA A 58 -1.64 -3.21 4.71
C ALA A 58 -1.91 -4.72 4.74
N PRO A 59 -1.10 -5.53 4.01
CA PRO A 59 -1.29 -6.99 3.93
C PRO A 59 -1.23 -7.70 5.29
N GLU A 60 -0.39 -7.22 6.20
CA GLU A 60 -0.23 -7.79 7.55
C GLU A 60 -1.53 -7.77 8.38
N PHE A 61 -2.51 -6.93 8.03
CA PHE A 61 -3.80 -6.80 8.72
C PHE A 61 -4.97 -7.52 8.01
N ASN A 62 -4.69 -8.33 7.00
CA ASN A 62 -5.74 -9.02 6.26
C ASN A 62 -6.63 -9.88 7.18
N VAL A 63 -6.03 -10.64 8.11
CA VAL A 63 -6.79 -11.46 9.08
C VAL A 63 -7.65 -10.57 9.97
N THR A 64 -7.11 -9.43 10.45
CA THR A 64 -7.89 -8.48 11.27
C THR A 64 -9.10 -7.95 10.52
N ARG A 65 -8.93 -7.56 9.24
CA ARG A 65 -10.05 -7.12 8.39
C ARG A 65 -11.10 -8.21 8.23
N LYS A 66 -10.68 -9.46 7.95
CA LYS A 66 -11.59 -10.60 7.81
C LYS A 66 -12.37 -10.91 9.10
N LEU A 67 -11.77 -10.71 10.26
CA LEU A 67 -12.48 -10.81 11.54
C LEU A 67 -13.53 -9.72 11.68
N MET A 68 -13.21 -8.48 11.32
CA MET A 68 -14.17 -7.36 11.36
C MET A 68 -15.32 -7.55 10.36
N GLU A 69 -15.04 -8.08 9.16
CA GLU A 69 -16.03 -8.34 8.12
C GLU A 69 -17.11 -9.37 8.51
N LYS A 70 -16.85 -10.20 9.53
CA LYS A 70 -17.86 -11.13 10.10
C LYS A 70 -18.97 -10.39 10.85
N HIS A 71 -18.85 -9.09 11.08
CA HIS A 71 -19.73 -8.24 11.87
C HIS A 71 -20.19 -7.02 11.08
N ASN A 72 -21.14 -6.29 11.60
CA ASN A 72 -21.58 -5.03 11.02
C ASN A 72 -20.60 -3.91 11.33
N ILE A 73 -19.83 -3.47 10.34
CA ILE A 73 -18.99 -2.27 10.40
C ILE A 73 -19.92 -1.07 10.14
N MET A 74 -20.45 -0.47 11.21
CA MET A 74 -21.45 0.60 11.12
C MET A 74 -20.85 1.90 10.58
N ASN A 75 -19.63 2.25 11.03
CA ASN A 75 -19.01 3.52 10.70
C ASN A 75 -17.48 3.38 10.59
N ILE A 76 -16.91 4.13 9.67
CA ILE A 76 -15.46 4.36 9.56
C ILE A 76 -15.25 5.86 9.40
N VAL A 77 -14.45 6.47 10.29
CA VAL A 77 -14.06 7.88 10.19
C VAL A 77 -12.59 7.98 9.83
N ASP A 78 -12.27 8.59 8.70
CA ASP A 78 -10.90 8.84 8.27
C ASP A 78 -10.45 10.24 8.69
N PHE A 79 -9.58 10.29 9.69
CA PHE A 79 -9.01 11.54 10.19
C PHE A 79 -7.79 12.01 9.37
N GLY A 80 -7.21 11.17 8.51
CA GLY A 80 -5.90 11.43 7.96
C GLY A 80 -4.87 11.64 9.08
N GLU A 81 -4.06 12.69 8.98
CA GLU A 81 -3.08 13.08 10.00
C GLU A 81 -3.65 14.06 11.05
N LYS A 82 -4.96 14.27 11.10
CA LYS A 82 -5.59 15.31 11.95
C LYS A 82 -6.02 14.82 13.32
N ALA A 83 -6.02 13.52 13.60
CA ALA A 83 -6.52 12.98 14.87
C ALA A 83 -5.68 13.38 16.09
N PHE A 84 -4.36 13.52 15.92
CA PHE A 84 -3.45 13.82 17.02
C PHE A 84 -2.54 15.00 16.68
N LYS A 85 -2.56 16.04 17.52
CA LYS A 85 -1.72 17.23 17.36
C LYS A 85 -0.21 16.84 17.43
N GLY A 86 0.54 17.23 16.40
CA GLY A 86 2.00 17.00 16.35
C GLY A 86 2.43 15.58 15.93
N VAL A 87 1.49 14.66 15.72
CA VAL A 87 1.78 13.28 15.29
C VAL A 87 1.36 13.10 13.84
N LYS A 88 2.31 12.76 12.99
CA LYS A 88 2.08 12.56 11.55
C LYS A 88 1.77 11.10 11.23
N ILE A 89 0.76 10.56 11.86
CA ILE A 89 0.24 9.20 11.61
C ILE A 89 -1.18 9.32 11.09
N GLU A 90 -1.44 8.77 9.91
CA GLU A 90 -2.81 8.65 9.41
C GLU A 90 -3.57 7.64 10.26
N THR A 91 -4.75 8.06 10.73
CA THR A 91 -5.60 7.26 11.60
C THR A 91 -7.03 7.23 11.13
N ILE A 92 -7.71 6.15 11.49
CA ILE A 92 -9.14 5.99 11.37
C ILE A 92 -9.73 5.64 12.73
N SER A 93 -11.01 5.94 12.94
CA SER A 93 -11.81 5.21 13.91
C SER A 93 -12.84 4.35 13.18
N PHE A 94 -13.29 3.31 13.84
CA PHE A 94 -14.40 2.48 13.37
C PHE A 94 -15.36 2.20 14.51
N LEU A 95 -16.62 1.92 14.15
CA LEU A 95 -17.64 1.39 15.03
C LEU A 95 -18.14 0.08 14.43
N VAL A 96 -17.97 -1.02 15.17
CA VAL A 96 -18.46 -2.35 14.80
C VAL A 96 -19.51 -2.80 15.81
N ASN A 97 -20.64 -3.30 15.30
CA ASN A 97 -21.64 -4.01 16.09
C ASN A 97 -21.48 -5.51 15.82
N THR A 98 -21.20 -6.29 16.88
CA THR A 98 -20.94 -7.74 16.80
C THR A 98 -22.22 -8.58 16.88
N THR A 99 -23.35 -7.97 17.24
CA THR A 99 -24.63 -8.65 17.45
C THR A 99 -25.65 -8.41 16.33
N SER A 100 -25.36 -7.47 15.42
CA SER A 100 -26.23 -7.10 14.30
C SER A 100 -25.61 -7.48 12.96
N MET A 101 -26.45 -7.86 12.00
CA MET A 101 -26.04 -8.22 10.62
C MET A 101 -26.45 -7.15 9.60
N SER A 102 -26.53 -5.89 10.00
CA SER A 102 -26.71 -4.80 9.02
C SER A 102 -25.50 -4.75 8.07
N ASN A 103 -25.76 -4.63 6.76
CA ASN A 103 -24.72 -4.65 5.73
C ASN A 103 -24.39 -3.23 5.21
N ARG A 104 -24.57 -2.21 6.02
CA ARG A 104 -24.29 -0.82 5.65
C ARG A 104 -23.19 -0.23 6.51
N THR A 105 -22.31 0.54 5.87
CA THR A 105 -21.19 1.25 6.50
C THR A 105 -21.24 2.71 6.09
N THR A 106 -21.31 3.62 7.05
CA THR A 106 -21.10 5.06 6.83
C THR A 106 -19.62 5.35 6.88
N VAL A 107 -19.09 5.97 5.85
CA VAL A 107 -17.69 6.44 5.79
C VAL A 107 -17.69 7.96 5.87
N GLU A 108 -17.08 8.49 6.92
CA GLU A 108 -16.84 9.93 7.11
C GLU A 108 -15.36 10.23 6.85
N SER A 109 -15.06 11.34 6.22
CA SER A 109 -13.69 11.72 5.89
C SER A 109 -13.40 13.18 6.19
N TYR A 110 -12.44 13.41 7.06
CA TYR A 110 -11.83 14.73 7.30
C TYR A 110 -10.82 15.13 6.22
N ILE A 111 -10.46 14.21 5.31
CA ILE A 111 -9.58 14.49 4.17
C ILE A 111 -10.38 15.12 3.04
N THR A 112 -11.53 14.53 2.70
CA THR A 112 -12.40 14.96 1.59
C THR A 112 -13.56 15.82 2.05
N ASN A 113 -13.74 15.99 3.37
CA ASN A 113 -14.88 16.66 3.99
C ASN A 113 -16.22 16.12 3.46
N SER A 114 -16.37 14.80 3.50
CA SER A 114 -17.54 14.10 2.95
C SER A 114 -18.00 12.98 3.86
N THR A 115 -19.28 12.65 3.74
CA THR A 115 -19.91 11.48 4.38
C THR A 115 -20.66 10.70 3.31
N CYS A 116 -20.41 9.40 3.23
CA CYS A 116 -21.01 8.49 2.26
C CYS A 116 -21.48 7.20 2.93
N ASP A 117 -22.65 6.70 2.51
CA ASP A 117 -23.17 5.41 2.95
C ASP A 117 -22.97 4.35 1.87
N TYR A 118 -22.36 3.25 2.25
CA TYR A 118 -22.06 2.12 1.36
C TYR A 118 -22.73 0.83 1.83
N ALA A 119 -23.00 -0.07 0.90
CA ALA A 119 -23.10 -1.47 1.27
C ALA A 119 -21.72 -1.94 1.78
N GLN A 120 -21.68 -2.62 2.93
CA GLN A 120 -20.40 -3.03 3.53
C GLN A 120 -19.55 -3.86 2.56
N ASN A 121 -20.17 -4.83 1.87
CA ASN A 121 -19.49 -5.67 0.89
C ASN A 121 -18.95 -4.91 -0.33
N TYR A 122 -19.41 -3.69 -0.60
CA TYR A 122 -18.89 -2.86 -1.68
C TYR A 122 -17.50 -2.31 -1.34
N ILE A 123 -17.29 -1.83 -0.12
CA ILE A 123 -16.00 -1.31 0.32
C ILE A 123 -15.02 -2.40 0.79
N THR A 124 -15.54 -3.58 1.17
CA THR A 124 -14.76 -4.74 1.61
C THR A 124 -14.66 -5.84 0.56
N ASP A 125 -14.93 -5.52 -0.69
CA ASP A 125 -14.98 -6.44 -1.83
C ASP A 125 -13.68 -7.26 -1.98
N ASN A 126 -13.83 -8.59 -1.99
CA ASN A 126 -12.72 -9.54 -2.05
C ASN A 126 -11.99 -9.58 -3.40
N HIS A 127 -12.53 -8.94 -4.46
CA HIS A 127 -11.80 -8.74 -5.72
C HIS A 127 -10.59 -7.82 -5.55
N PHE A 128 -10.58 -7.02 -4.47
CA PHE A 128 -9.46 -6.16 -4.12
C PHE A 128 -8.71 -6.73 -2.91
N PRO A 129 -7.38 -6.54 -2.81
CA PRO A 129 -6.57 -7.12 -1.74
C PRO A 129 -6.80 -6.45 -0.37
N TYR A 130 -7.56 -5.37 -0.32
CA TYR A 130 -7.84 -4.57 0.89
C TYR A 130 -9.12 -3.73 0.73
N TRP A 131 -9.57 -3.09 1.81
CA TRP A 131 -10.75 -2.24 1.78
C TRP A 131 -10.53 -0.95 1.00
N LEU A 132 -11.55 -0.55 0.24
CA LEU A 132 -11.58 0.66 -0.58
C LEU A 132 -12.70 1.59 -0.07
N ILE A 133 -12.40 2.35 0.99
CA ILE A 133 -13.42 3.18 1.68
C ILE A 133 -13.85 4.42 0.89
N TYR A 134 -13.15 4.74 -0.20
CA TYR A 134 -13.48 5.84 -1.12
C TYR A 134 -13.94 5.35 -2.49
N ARG A 135 -14.26 4.06 -2.64
CA ARG A 135 -14.68 3.46 -3.89
C ARG A 135 -15.94 4.15 -4.42
N ASP A 136 -15.97 4.42 -5.71
CA ASP A 136 -17.08 5.02 -6.43
C ASP A 136 -17.26 4.40 -7.82
N LYS A 137 -18.32 4.81 -8.53
CA LYS A 137 -18.64 4.30 -9.87
C LYS A 137 -17.53 4.58 -10.90
N LYS A 138 -16.82 5.71 -10.78
CA LYS A 138 -15.71 6.04 -11.70
C LYS A 138 -14.55 5.07 -11.49
N PHE A 139 -14.22 4.79 -10.22
CA PHE A 139 -13.24 3.77 -9.87
C PHE A 139 -13.60 2.41 -10.46
N ASP A 140 -14.87 1.98 -10.35
CA ASP A 140 -15.35 0.69 -10.84
C ASP A 140 -15.23 0.58 -12.37
N ILE A 141 -15.54 1.65 -13.10
CA ILE A 141 -15.40 1.71 -14.56
C ILE A 141 -13.93 1.50 -14.96
N VAL A 142 -13.00 2.16 -14.28
CA VAL A 142 -11.56 2.02 -14.56
C VAL A 142 -11.09 0.62 -14.16
N ALA A 143 -11.43 0.16 -12.94
CA ALA A 143 -11.05 -1.16 -12.44
C ALA A 143 -11.53 -2.30 -13.35
N SER A 144 -12.74 -2.19 -13.95
CA SER A 144 -13.29 -3.20 -14.85
C SER A 144 -12.50 -3.37 -16.15
N LYS A 145 -11.73 -2.37 -16.55
CA LYS A 145 -10.84 -2.39 -17.72
C LYS A 145 -9.45 -2.94 -17.38
N MET A 146 -9.14 -3.13 -16.09
CA MET A 146 -7.81 -3.52 -15.63
C MET A 146 -7.76 -4.99 -15.26
N ARG A 147 -6.64 -5.63 -15.55
CA ARG A 147 -6.30 -6.94 -15.01
C ARG A 147 -5.48 -6.75 -13.73
N LEU A 148 -6.10 -7.01 -12.58
CA LEU A 148 -5.45 -6.84 -11.27
C LEU A 148 -4.54 -8.03 -10.92
N GLY A 149 -3.51 -7.76 -10.10
CA GLY A 149 -2.64 -8.80 -9.57
C GLY A 149 -1.62 -9.38 -10.56
N VAL A 150 -1.46 -8.77 -11.72
CA VAL A 150 -0.58 -9.22 -12.84
C VAL A 150 0.90 -9.20 -12.47
N PHE A 151 1.32 -8.26 -11.65
CA PHE A 151 2.72 -8.04 -11.34
C PHE A 151 3.15 -8.65 -10.02
N LYS A 152 4.40 -9.11 -9.96
CA LYS A 152 5.19 -9.19 -8.74
C LYS A 152 6.08 -7.97 -8.64
N ALA A 153 6.21 -7.42 -7.44
CA ALA A 153 7.05 -6.26 -7.16
C ALA A 153 8.33 -6.69 -6.46
N PHE A 154 9.46 -6.22 -6.96
CA PHE A 154 10.76 -6.37 -6.34
C PHE A 154 11.28 -5.00 -5.89
N ARG A 155 11.95 -4.97 -4.75
CA ARG A 155 12.57 -3.76 -4.23
C ARG A 155 13.79 -4.11 -3.39
N ASP A 156 14.94 -3.55 -3.74
CA ASP A 156 16.19 -3.72 -3.01
C ASP A 156 16.59 -2.40 -2.34
N ARG A 157 17.01 -2.46 -1.10
CA ARG A 157 17.53 -1.31 -0.33
C ARG A 157 19.02 -1.38 -0.07
N SER A 158 19.70 -2.37 -0.61
CA SER A 158 21.15 -2.57 -0.43
C SER A 158 21.97 -1.54 -1.21
N ILE A 159 21.46 -1.03 -2.34
CA ILE A 159 22.11 0.02 -3.11
C ILE A 159 21.98 1.36 -2.37
N THR A 160 23.09 1.87 -1.88
CA THR A 160 23.16 3.11 -1.09
C THR A 160 24.21 4.06 -1.68
N LYS A 161 24.17 5.34 -1.24
CA LYS A 161 25.17 6.34 -1.65
C LYS A 161 26.62 5.95 -1.37
N LYS A 162 26.86 5.04 -0.41
CA LYS A 162 28.22 4.61 -0.03
C LYS A 162 28.89 3.72 -1.09
N ILE A 163 28.10 3.06 -1.92
CA ILE A 163 28.57 2.11 -2.93
C ILE A 163 28.35 2.60 -4.35
N THR A 164 27.84 3.81 -4.51
CA THR A 164 27.63 4.45 -5.82
C THR A 164 28.57 5.63 -6.01
N SER A 165 28.92 5.93 -7.25
CA SER A 165 29.81 7.02 -7.67
C SER A 165 29.14 7.90 -8.72
N SER A 166 29.76 9.02 -9.07
CA SER A 166 29.30 9.92 -10.15
C SER A 166 29.52 9.34 -11.55
N ASN A 167 30.39 8.33 -11.67
CA ASN A 167 30.74 7.65 -12.92
C ASN A 167 30.80 6.14 -12.67
N GLY A 168 30.53 5.33 -13.67
CA GLY A 168 30.63 3.87 -13.59
C GLY A 168 29.99 3.17 -14.78
N LYS A 169 30.01 1.85 -14.79
CA LYS A 169 29.57 1.02 -15.92
C LYS A 169 28.03 0.87 -15.96
N ILE A 170 27.37 0.80 -14.81
CA ILE A 170 25.94 0.51 -14.68
C ILE A 170 25.28 1.70 -14.02
N ARG A 171 24.26 2.27 -14.66
CA ARG A 171 23.52 3.41 -14.11
C ARG A 171 22.54 2.94 -13.03
N VAL A 172 22.51 3.65 -11.90
CA VAL A 172 21.58 3.40 -10.80
C VAL A 172 20.45 4.42 -10.87
N LEU A 173 19.27 3.96 -11.26
CA LEU A 173 18.07 4.78 -11.38
C LEU A 173 17.40 4.99 -10.01
N LYS A 174 17.00 6.20 -9.75
CA LYS A 174 16.31 6.62 -8.53
C LYS A 174 14.95 7.24 -8.89
N SER A 175 14.07 7.43 -7.92
CA SER A 175 12.68 7.85 -8.16
C SER A 175 12.54 9.10 -9.06
N ARG A 176 13.46 10.06 -8.97
CA ARG A 176 13.43 11.28 -9.80
C ARG A 176 13.87 11.05 -11.25
N ASN A 177 14.55 9.94 -11.52
CA ASN A 177 14.94 9.58 -12.90
C ASN A 177 13.76 9.02 -13.71
N ILE A 178 12.69 8.53 -13.03
CA ILE A 178 11.54 7.93 -13.70
C ILE A 178 10.59 9.06 -14.14
N ALA A 179 10.29 9.13 -15.42
CA ALA A 179 9.28 9.98 -16.03
C ALA A 179 8.16 9.10 -16.64
N PRO A 180 7.02 9.67 -17.07
CA PRO A 180 6.01 8.91 -17.80
C PRO A 180 6.61 8.32 -19.08
N ASN A 181 6.61 6.99 -19.16
CA ASN A 181 7.19 6.18 -20.25
C ASN A 181 8.62 6.60 -20.69
N ASN A 182 9.42 7.16 -19.76
CA ASN A 182 10.77 7.63 -20.09
C ASN A 182 11.68 7.69 -18.86
N ILE A 183 12.97 7.82 -19.11
CA ILE A 183 14.02 8.07 -18.10
C ILE A 183 14.71 9.38 -18.38
N ILE A 184 14.86 10.19 -17.34
CA ILE A 184 15.56 11.47 -17.43
C ILE A 184 16.91 11.44 -16.72
N SER A 185 17.87 12.16 -17.30
CA SER A 185 19.16 12.40 -16.67
C SER A 185 19.12 13.70 -15.87
N ILE A 186 19.71 13.66 -14.67
CA ILE A 186 19.69 14.80 -13.76
C ILE A 186 21.11 15.04 -13.27
N ASN A 187 21.69 16.14 -13.70
CA ASN A 187 23.05 16.52 -13.31
C ASN A 187 23.18 16.62 -11.77
N GLY A 188 24.25 16.05 -11.22
CA GLY A 188 24.51 16.02 -9.77
C GLY A 188 23.57 15.08 -8.96
N TYR A 189 22.64 14.39 -9.62
CA TYR A 189 21.75 13.41 -9.00
C TYR A 189 22.00 11.98 -9.48
N ASP A 190 22.35 11.82 -10.75
CA ASP A 190 22.63 10.50 -11.35
C ASP A 190 23.84 9.85 -10.67
N CYS A 191 23.79 8.55 -10.54
CA CYS A 191 24.88 7.79 -9.95
C CYS A 191 25.01 6.42 -10.63
N TYR A 192 26.17 5.78 -10.42
CA TYR A 192 26.59 4.59 -11.11
C TYR A 192 27.24 3.60 -10.14
N ILE A 193 27.34 2.35 -10.57
CA ILE A 193 28.08 1.28 -9.89
C ILE A 193 28.82 0.44 -10.94
N ASP A 194 29.95 -0.14 -10.57
CA ASP A 194 30.75 -0.94 -11.54
C ASP A 194 30.39 -2.42 -11.52
N ASP A 195 29.87 -2.93 -10.43
CA ASP A 195 29.49 -4.33 -10.24
C ASP A 195 28.24 -4.49 -9.39
N VAL A 196 27.39 -5.43 -9.76
CA VAL A 196 26.10 -5.73 -9.10
C VAL A 196 25.93 -7.19 -8.69
N HIS A 197 26.96 -8.04 -8.85
CA HIS A 197 26.87 -9.49 -8.60
C HIS A 197 26.47 -9.84 -7.16
N ASN A 198 26.82 -9.00 -6.19
CA ASN A 198 26.53 -9.22 -4.78
C ASN A 198 25.18 -8.61 -4.33
N PHE A 199 24.37 -8.09 -5.25
CA PHE A 199 23.10 -7.44 -4.94
C PHE A 199 21.95 -8.16 -5.65
N ALA A 200 20.86 -8.39 -4.92
CA ALA A 200 19.67 -9.04 -5.48
C ALA A 200 19.09 -8.30 -6.70
N VAL A 201 19.24 -6.97 -6.76
CA VAL A 201 18.85 -6.18 -7.93
C VAL A 201 19.66 -6.51 -9.18
N GLY A 202 20.82 -7.12 -9.05
CA GLY A 202 21.67 -7.56 -10.18
C GLY A 202 20.98 -8.58 -11.10
N GLU A 203 20.03 -9.37 -10.57
CA GLU A 203 19.21 -10.30 -11.37
C GLU A 203 18.34 -9.61 -12.42
N TYR A 204 18.13 -8.31 -12.27
CA TYR A 204 17.34 -7.49 -13.18
C TYR A 204 18.19 -6.74 -14.22
N LEU A 205 19.51 -6.78 -14.11
CA LEU A 205 20.38 -6.13 -15.09
C LEU A 205 20.15 -6.73 -16.49
N ASN A 206 19.77 -5.88 -17.45
CA ASN A 206 19.44 -6.25 -18.83
C ASN A 206 18.23 -7.19 -18.98
N LYS A 207 17.41 -7.36 -17.93
CA LYS A 207 16.19 -8.16 -18.00
C LYS A 207 15.09 -7.38 -18.70
N GLN A 208 14.62 -7.94 -19.83
CA GLN A 208 13.58 -7.31 -20.64
C GLN A 208 12.19 -7.41 -20.02
N GLY A 209 11.30 -6.48 -20.36
CA GLY A 209 9.90 -6.48 -19.93
C GLY A 209 9.66 -6.08 -18.47
N CYS A 210 10.72 -5.71 -17.76
CA CYS A 210 10.58 -5.16 -16.41
C CYS A 210 10.18 -3.69 -16.43
N ILE A 211 9.30 -3.29 -15.51
CA ILE A 211 8.77 -1.93 -15.40
C ILE A 211 9.29 -1.30 -14.12
N LEU A 212 9.70 -0.05 -14.20
CA LEU A 212 10.13 0.76 -13.07
C LEU A 212 9.01 1.69 -12.62
N VAL A 213 8.73 1.70 -11.31
CA VAL A 213 7.77 2.61 -10.68
C VAL A 213 8.38 3.23 -9.43
N PRO A 214 8.27 4.56 -9.22
CA PRO A 214 8.72 5.19 -7.98
C PRO A 214 7.96 4.63 -6.78
N ASN A 215 8.67 4.20 -5.74
CA ASN A 215 8.05 3.67 -4.53
C ASN A 215 7.23 4.72 -3.77
N LEU A 216 7.68 5.99 -3.81
CA LEU A 216 6.97 7.13 -3.23
C LEU A 216 6.82 8.19 -4.31
N THR A 217 5.58 8.54 -4.65
CA THR A 217 5.30 9.57 -5.64
C THR A 217 4.01 10.32 -5.33
N TYR A 218 3.89 11.55 -5.79
CA TYR A 218 2.63 12.30 -5.78
C TYR A 218 1.78 11.98 -7.02
N TYR A 219 2.45 11.67 -8.13
CA TYR A 219 1.80 11.32 -9.40
C TYR A 219 2.34 9.98 -9.87
N PRO A 220 1.47 9.00 -10.18
CA PRO A 220 1.88 7.71 -10.72
C PRO A 220 2.60 7.91 -12.05
N ARG A 221 3.65 7.15 -12.26
CA ARG A 221 4.42 7.10 -13.49
C ARG A 221 5.22 5.83 -13.56
N ALA A 222 5.42 5.33 -14.76
CA ALA A 222 6.16 4.11 -15.01
C ALA A 222 6.97 4.23 -16.31
N CYS A 223 8.03 3.42 -16.43
CA CYS A 223 8.78 3.23 -17.66
C CYS A 223 9.38 1.84 -17.69
N PHE A 224 9.81 1.35 -18.85
CA PHE A 224 10.59 0.13 -18.93
C PHE A 224 11.96 0.29 -18.28
N LEU A 225 12.49 -0.81 -17.73
CA LEU A 225 13.87 -0.88 -17.27
C LEU A 225 14.80 -0.93 -18.50
N PRO A 226 15.66 0.09 -18.70
CA PRO A 226 16.58 0.07 -19.84
C PRO A 226 17.76 -0.88 -19.61
N ASN A 227 18.41 -1.25 -20.70
CA ASN A 227 19.68 -1.97 -20.63
C ASN A 227 20.73 -1.17 -19.86
N ASN A 228 21.64 -1.89 -19.23
CA ASN A 228 22.74 -1.33 -18.45
C ASN A 228 22.33 -0.41 -17.29
N CYS A 229 21.11 -0.65 -16.76
CA CYS A 229 20.55 0.07 -15.62
C CYS A 229 20.08 -0.91 -14.54
N ILE A 230 20.17 -0.46 -13.30
CA ILE A 230 19.48 -1.02 -12.11
C ILE A 230 18.76 0.11 -11.37
N CYS A 231 18.10 -0.19 -10.26
CA CYS A 231 17.51 0.85 -9.41
C CYS A 231 17.91 0.69 -7.95
N ASP A 232 17.80 1.79 -7.19
CA ASP A 232 17.87 1.77 -5.73
C ASP A 232 16.52 1.52 -5.08
N GLY A 233 16.47 1.45 -3.74
CA GLY A 233 15.27 1.20 -2.97
C GLY A 233 14.18 2.30 -3.04
N SER A 234 14.39 3.38 -3.79
CA SER A 234 13.37 4.41 -4.06
C SER A 234 12.48 4.09 -5.26
N VAL A 235 12.85 3.05 -6.01
CA VAL A 235 12.12 2.54 -7.19
C VAL A 235 11.81 1.05 -6.96
N ALA A 236 10.62 0.63 -7.32
CA ALA A 236 10.25 -0.78 -7.39
C ALA A 236 10.33 -1.27 -8.85
N ILE A 237 10.74 -2.51 -9.01
CA ILE A 237 10.72 -3.23 -10.29
C ILE A 237 9.46 -4.10 -10.29
N LEU A 238 8.63 -3.96 -11.32
CA LEU A 238 7.48 -4.80 -11.55
C LEU A 238 7.81 -5.80 -12.68
N GLU A 239 7.50 -7.06 -12.45
CA GLU A 239 7.63 -8.14 -13.40
C GLU A 239 6.30 -8.88 -13.50
N THR A 240 5.87 -9.24 -14.71
CA THR A 240 4.64 -10.01 -14.91
C THR A 240 4.77 -11.41 -14.30
N LYS A 241 3.73 -11.87 -13.62
CA LYS A 241 3.69 -13.21 -13.01
C LYS A 241 3.41 -14.32 -14.02
N GLU A 242 2.73 -13.98 -15.09
CA GLU A 242 2.23 -14.93 -16.07
C GLU A 242 2.97 -14.78 -17.38
N VAL A 243 3.30 -15.91 -17.98
CA VAL A 243 3.89 -15.97 -19.33
C VAL A 243 2.84 -15.51 -20.36
N GLY A 244 3.26 -14.67 -21.32
CA GLY A 244 2.37 -14.16 -22.36
C GLY A 244 1.64 -12.86 -22.04
N VAL A 245 1.74 -12.33 -20.82
CA VAL A 245 1.30 -10.97 -20.53
C VAL A 245 2.38 -10.00 -20.97
N VAL A 246 2.07 -9.23 -22.00
CA VAL A 246 2.95 -8.19 -22.55
C VAL A 246 2.40 -6.84 -22.13
N VAL A 247 3.26 -6.00 -21.58
CA VAL A 247 2.97 -4.59 -21.28
C VAL A 247 3.44 -3.75 -22.46
N THR A 248 2.60 -2.83 -22.91
CA THR A 248 2.90 -1.96 -24.07
C THR A 248 3.29 -0.56 -23.62
N ASP A 249 3.78 0.25 -24.56
CA ASP A 249 4.04 1.68 -24.31
C ASP A 249 2.76 2.46 -24.02
N GLU A 250 1.62 2.06 -24.60
CA GLU A 250 0.31 2.62 -24.33
C GLU A 250 -0.13 2.33 -22.88
N ASP A 251 0.12 1.12 -22.37
CA ASP A 251 -0.14 0.78 -20.97
C ASP A 251 0.67 1.69 -20.04
N LEU A 252 1.95 1.91 -20.34
CA LEU A 252 2.82 2.78 -19.54
C LEU A 252 2.41 4.24 -19.63
N ALA A 253 1.98 4.71 -20.81
CA ALA A 253 1.47 6.07 -20.99
C ALA A 253 0.19 6.29 -20.17
N TYR A 254 -0.69 5.28 -20.07
CA TYR A 254 -1.92 5.35 -19.29
C TYR A 254 -1.66 5.63 -17.81
N TYR A 255 -0.57 5.13 -17.22
CA TYR A 255 -0.19 5.44 -15.83
C TYR A 255 0.04 6.94 -15.56
N GLY A 256 0.34 7.73 -16.60
CA GLY A 256 0.52 9.19 -16.51
C GLY A 256 -0.76 10.00 -16.69
N THR A 257 -1.92 9.37 -16.96
CA THR A 257 -3.18 10.08 -17.22
C THR A 257 -3.88 10.54 -15.94
N GLU A 258 -4.74 11.55 -16.05
CA GLU A 258 -5.59 12.00 -14.94
C GLU A 258 -6.60 10.91 -14.53
N GLU A 259 -7.13 10.13 -15.49
CA GLU A 259 -8.03 9.02 -15.20
C GLU A 259 -7.36 8.00 -14.28
N PHE A 260 -6.13 7.58 -14.62
CA PHE A 260 -5.37 6.67 -13.76
C PHE A 260 -5.00 7.30 -12.42
N TYR A 261 -4.67 8.59 -12.39
CA TYR A 261 -4.36 9.30 -11.16
C TYR A 261 -5.55 9.33 -10.19
N ASP A 262 -6.77 9.59 -10.69
CA ASP A 262 -7.98 9.57 -9.89
C ASP A 262 -8.30 8.17 -9.36
N PHE A 263 -8.20 7.15 -10.22
CA PHE A 263 -8.29 5.75 -9.82
C PHE A 263 -7.26 5.41 -8.72
N TYR A 264 -6.01 5.78 -8.93
CA TYR A 264 -4.92 5.47 -8.03
C TYR A 264 -5.07 6.14 -6.65
N LYS A 265 -5.59 7.36 -6.59
CA LYS A 265 -5.93 8.02 -5.31
C LYS A 265 -6.92 7.19 -4.49
N ILE A 266 -7.95 6.66 -5.14
CA ILE A 266 -8.96 5.81 -4.48
C ILE A 266 -8.35 4.47 -4.10
N ALA A 267 -7.61 3.83 -5.01
CA ALA A 267 -6.88 2.59 -4.76
C ALA A 267 -5.94 2.69 -3.55
N ARG A 268 -5.42 3.88 -3.25
CA ARG A 268 -4.59 4.17 -2.07
C ARG A 268 -5.35 4.76 -0.89
N ASN A 269 -6.68 4.64 -0.90
CA ASN A 269 -7.56 5.19 0.14
C ASN A 269 -7.24 6.65 0.47
N ARG A 270 -6.89 7.47 -0.56
CA ARG A 270 -6.58 8.90 -0.42
C ARG A 270 -5.57 9.19 0.70
N GLY A 271 -4.50 8.40 0.79
CA GLY A 271 -3.40 8.67 1.70
C GLY A 271 -2.91 10.11 1.57
N THR A 272 -2.70 10.80 2.69
CA THR A 272 -2.37 12.25 2.73
C THR A 272 -0.94 12.56 2.33
N ARG A 273 -0.08 11.56 2.30
CA ARG A 273 1.32 11.67 1.86
C ARG A 273 1.51 11.06 0.48
N SER A 274 2.76 11.08 0.03
CA SER A 274 3.14 10.42 -1.22
C SER A 274 2.59 9.00 -1.29
N LEU A 275 2.11 8.64 -2.47
CA LEU A 275 1.52 7.35 -2.74
C LEU A 275 2.62 6.27 -2.76
N ASN A 276 2.43 5.20 -1.99
CA ASN A 276 3.29 4.02 -2.02
C ASN A 276 2.74 3.00 -3.02
N ILE A 277 3.64 2.34 -3.71
CA ILE A 277 3.32 1.21 -4.59
C ILE A 277 3.50 -0.09 -3.84
#